data_fb23983611d4899a49ffedf3aded2d19
#
_entry.id   fb23983611d4899a49ffedf3aded2d19
#
_cell.length_a   1.000
_cell.length_b   1.000
_cell.length_c   1.000
_cell.angle_alpha   90.00
_cell.angle_beta   90.00
_cell.angle_gamma   90.00
#
_symmetry.space_group_name_H-M   'P 1'
#
loop_
_entity.id
_entity.type
_entity.pdbx_description
1 polymer ?
#
loop_
_entity_poly.entity_id
_entity_poly.type
_entity_poly.pdbx_seq_one_letter_code
_entity_poly.pdbx_strand_id
1 'polypeptide(L)'
;MKSIFLGAELNGEHTLRDWHCSITNSDVISMPSPNLSLLEVPGMSGRLDVSEALTGDVSYGNRTLKLELAKLTYVEDWYSVGLHVFNAFHGRKVKVIFDDDPDHYYLGRAVVSDPKRIRTAGTLTITIDADPFRYNIQETVVPLTGQSEVIEAEIQNDRMPTIPTINVPNGCELIYEGVSYNLTAGDNVIPGCVFTEGTNEFTIRGAATATVRFREGCL
;
A
#
# COMPACT_ATOMS: atom_id res chain seq x y z
N MET A 1 -24.09 16.14 -0.87
CA MET A 1 -23.12 15.60 -1.83
C MET A 1 -21.77 15.75 -1.18
N LYS A 2 -21.17 14.70 -0.62
CA LYS A 2 -19.81 14.78 -0.09
C LYS A 2 -18.88 15.06 -1.27
N SER A 3 -18.07 16.10 -1.16
CA SER A 3 -17.04 16.42 -2.14
C SER A 3 -16.04 15.27 -2.15
N ILE A 4 -15.93 14.60 -3.27
CA ILE A 4 -14.99 13.50 -3.46
C ILE A 4 -13.62 14.13 -3.65
N PHE A 5 -12.66 13.79 -2.80
CA PHE A 5 -11.24 14.19 -2.87
C PHE A 5 -11.01 15.71 -2.97
N LEU A 6 -11.34 16.46 -1.92
CA LEU A 6 -11.04 17.90 -1.86
C LEU A 6 -9.55 18.17 -1.85
N GLY A 7 -8.75 17.31 -1.25
CA GLY A 7 -7.31 17.41 -1.17
C GLY A 7 -6.64 16.07 -0.95
N ALA A 8 -5.32 16.09 -1.03
CA ALA A 8 -4.45 14.98 -0.71
C ALA A 8 -3.12 15.48 -0.16
N GLU A 9 -2.52 14.69 0.70
CA GLU A 9 -1.17 14.89 1.20
C GLU A 9 -0.18 14.02 0.40
N LEU A 10 0.89 14.63 -0.11
CA LEU A 10 1.96 13.97 -0.83
C LEU A 10 3.28 14.16 -0.05
N ASN A 11 3.80 13.10 0.56
CA ASN A 11 5.03 13.14 1.37
C ASN A 11 5.04 14.25 2.45
N GLY A 12 3.89 14.59 3.05
CA GLY A 12 3.77 15.61 4.08
C GLY A 12 3.34 17.00 3.57
N GLU A 13 3.34 17.24 2.26
CA GLU A 13 2.80 18.47 1.68
C GLU A 13 1.35 18.26 1.20
N HIS A 14 0.46 19.17 1.54
CA HIS A 14 -0.96 19.04 1.27
C HIS A 14 -1.42 19.95 0.13
N THR A 15 -2.15 19.41 -0.82
CA THR A 15 -2.58 20.16 -2.03
C THR A 15 -3.38 21.42 -1.70
N LEU A 16 -4.29 21.37 -0.73
CA LEU A 16 -5.11 22.52 -0.31
C LEU A 16 -4.38 23.46 0.66
N ARG A 17 -3.72 22.91 1.69
CA ARG A 17 -3.10 23.72 2.75
C ARG A 17 -1.86 24.45 2.28
N ASP A 18 -1.00 23.75 1.54
CA ASP A 18 0.35 24.23 1.20
C ASP A 18 0.39 24.82 -0.23
N TRP A 19 -0.31 24.23 -1.19
CA TRP A 19 -0.29 24.68 -2.58
C TRP A 19 -1.51 25.52 -2.95
N HIS A 20 -2.56 25.55 -2.11
CA HIS A 20 -3.85 26.19 -2.36
C HIS A 20 -4.51 25.67 -3.66
N CYS A 21 -4.35 24.38 -3.93
CA CYS A 21 -4.87 23.69 -5.10
C CYS A 21 -5.92 22.66 -4.69
N SER A 22 -7.06 22.65 -5.38
CA SER A 22 -8.10 21.63 -5.20
C SER A 22 -7.96 20.55 -6.27
N ILE A 23 -8.29 19.31 -5.92
CA ILE A 23 -8.47 18.21 -6.88
C ILE A 23 -9.82 18.44 -7.58
N THR A 24 -9.82 18.40 -8.92
CA THR A 24 -10.99 18.75 -9.72
C THR A 24 -11.61 17.59 -10.48
N ASN A 25 -10.87 16.49 -10.66
CA ASN A 25 -11.40 15.29 -11.32
C ASN A 25 -12.12 14.36 -10.33
N SER A 26 -13.02 13.54 -10.84
CA SER A 26 -13.77 12.53 -10.08
C SER A 26 -13.18 11.12 -10.19
N ASP A 27 -12.35 10.88 -11.20
CA ASP A 27 -11.69 9.61 -11.51
C ASP A 27 -10.25 9.58 -10.98
N VAL A 28 -10.10 9.87 -9.69
CA VAL A 28 -8.78 10.04 -9.06
C VAL A 28 -8.05 8.71 -8.93
N ILE A 29 -8.75 7.62 -8.59
CA ILE A 29 -8.17 6.32 -8.29
C ILE A 29 -8.70 5.28 -9.27
N SER A 30 -7.81 4.63 -10.05
CA SER A 30 -8.17 3.45 -10.84
C SER A 30 -8.11 2.19 -9.96
N MET A 31 -8.93 1.19 -10.29
CA MET A 31 -8.82 -0.12 -9.65
C MET A 31 -7.67 -0.91 -10.27
N PRO A 32 -6.92 -1.70 -9.48
CA PRO A 32 -5.85 -2.52 -9.99
C PRO A 32 -6.42 -3.68 -10.81
N SER A 33 -5.77 -4.00 -11.91
CA SER A 33 -6.18 -5.13 -12.75
C SER A 33 -5.56 -6.42 -12.25
N PRO A 34 -6.32 -7.55 -12.18
CA PRO A 34 -5.74 -8.84 -11.88
C PRO A 34 -4.84 -9.31 -13.03
N ASN A 35 -3.72 -9.92 -12.71
CA ASN A 35 -2.82 -10.55 -13.68
C ASN A 35 -3.32 -11.98 -13.95
N LEU A 36 -4.07 -12.15 -15.04
CA LEU A 36 -4.65 -13.44 -15.41
C LEU A 36 -3.73 -14.22 -16.34
N SER A 37 -3.51 -15.48 -16.02
CA SER A 37 -2.81 -16.47 -16.86
C SER A 37 -3.82 -17.49 -17.39
N LEU A 38 -4.24 -17.33 -18.65
CA LEU A 38 -5.26 -18.17 -19.29
C LEU A 38 -4.62 -19.00 -20.41
N LEU A 39 -4.73 -20.32 -20.33
CA LEU A 39 -4.21 -21.26 -21.34
C LEU A 39 -5.33 -21.77 -22.26
N GLU A 40 -5.07 -21.78 -23.55
CA GLU A 40 -5.92 -22.44 -24.53
C GLU A 40 -5.50 -23.92 -24.66
N VAL A 41 -6.43 -24.83 -24.34
CA VAL A 41 -6.21 -26.29 -24.45
C VAL A 41 -6.96 -26.80 -25.65
N PRO A 42 -6.29 -27.41 -26.65
CA PRO A 42 -6.95 -27.96 -27.82
C PRO A 42 -8.04 -28.99 -27.46
N GLY A 43 -9.25 -28.80 -27.99
CA GLY A 43 -10.40 -29.66 -27.71
C GLY A 43 -11.17 -29.33 -26.43
N MET A 44 -10.77 -28.36 -25.65
CA MET A 44 -11.50 -27.83 -24.50
C MET A 44 -12.34 -26.59 -24.90
N SER A 45 -13.57 -26.50 -24.43
CA SER A 45 -14.36 -25.27 -24.56
C SER A 45 -13.96 -24.28 -23.46
N GLY A 46 -13.56 -23.07 -23.86
CA GLY A 46 -13.07 -22.05 -22.96
C GLY A 46 -11.55 -22.12 -22.75
N ARG A 47 -11.05 -21.36 -21.78
CA ARG A 47 -9.63 -21.32 -21.38
C ARG A 47 -9.46 -21.91 -19.99
N LEU A 48 -8.34 -22.56 -19.76
CA LEU A 48 -7.94 -22.99 -18.44
C LEU A 48 -7.31 -21.80 -17.71
N ASP A 49 -7.87 -21.42 -16.56
CA ASP A 49 -7.30 -20.41 -15.69
C ASP A 49 -6.24 -21.05 -14.78
N VAL A 50 -5.03 -20.54 -14.88
CA VAL A 50 -3.86 -20.96 -14.07
C VAL A 50 -3.25 -19.77 -13.33
N SER A 51 -4.02 -18.71 -13.12
CA SER A 51 -3.55 -17.46 -12.51
C SER A 51 -3.02 -17.64 -11.09
N GLU A 52 -3.55 -18.60 -10.35
CA GLU A 52 -3.15 -18.93 -8.97
C GLU A 52 -2.12 -20.05 -8.87
N ALA A 53 -1.77 -20.71 -10.00
CA ALA A 53 -1.00 -21.95 -9.99
C ALA A 53 0.42 -21.84 -9.41
N LEU A 54 1.02 -20.64 -9.41
CA LEU A 54 2.38 -20.42 -8.93
C LEU A 54 2.44 -19.87 -7.50
N THR A 55 1.45 -19.09 -7.11
CA THR A 55 1.48 -18.32 -5.84
C THR A 55 0.36 -18.68 -4.88
N GLY A 56 -0.63 -19.46 -5.33
CA GLY A 56 -1.82 -19.77 -4.55
C GLY A 56 -2.85 -18.64 -4.47
N ASP A 57 -2.53 -17.47 -5.03
CA ASP A 57 -3.43 -16.31 -5.10
C ASP A 57 -3.18 -15.52 -6.39
N VAL A 58 -4.15 -14.68 -6.77
CA VAL A 58 -4.07 -13.80 -7.93
C VAL A 58 -3.20 -12.59 -7.60
N SER A 59 -2.20 -12.31 -8.42
CA SER A 59 -1.44 -11.07 -8.34
C SER A 59 -2.14 -9.93 -9.07
N TYR A 60 -1.81 -8.69 -8.70
CA TYR A 60 -2.43 -7.49 -9.27
C TYR A 60 -1.37 -6.58 -9.92
N GLY A 61 -1.74 -5.95 -11.02
CA GLY A 61 -0.95 -4.88 -11.63
C GLY A 61 -1.09 -3.57 -10.85
N ASN A 62 -0.19 -2.64 -11.09
CA ASN A 62 -0.23 -1.31 -10.50
C ASN A 62 -1.55 -0.60 -10.83
N ARG A 63 -1.93 0.33 -9.96
CA ARG A 63 -3.04 1.25 -10.20
C ARG A 63 -2.54 2.65 -10.55
N THR A 64 -3.37 3.42 -11.22
CA THR A 64 -3.06 4.81 -11.53
C THR A 64 -3.84 5.72 -10.60
N LEU A 65 -3.13 6.64 -9.94
CA LEU A 65 -3.75 7.78 -9.26
C LEU A 65 -3.53 9.00 -10.16
N LYS A 66 -4.62 9.70 -10.50
CA LYS A 66 -4.57 10.90 -11.34
C LYS A 66 -5.16 12.07 -10.58
N LEU A 67 -4.32 13.01 -10.18
CA LEU A 67 -4.72 14.22 -9.47
C LEU A 67 -4.68 15.39 -10.46
N GLU A 68 -5.85 15.87 -10.87
CA GLU A 68 -5.99 17.10 -11.64
C GLU A 68 -6.18 18.27 -10.67
N LEU A 69 -5.13 19.04 -10.48
CA LEU A 69 -5.09 20.13 -9.53
C LEU A 69 -5.44 21.45 -10.23
N ALA A 70 -6.27 22.26 -9.59
CA ALA A 70 -6.56 23.61 -10.04
C ALA A 70 -6.45 24.61 -8.89
N LYS A 71 -5.89 25.78 -9.20
CA LYS A 71 -5.84 26.96 -8.34
C LYS A 71 -6.70 28.04 -8.96
N LEU A 72 -7.73 28.47 -8.21
CA LEU A 72 -8.76 29.42 -8.69
C LEU A 72 -8.55 30.88 -8.23
N THR A 73 -7.58 31.15 -7.37
CA THR A 73 -7.30 32.48 -6.85
C THR A 73 -6.00 33.01 -7.39
N TYR A 74 -5.85 34.34 -7.42
CA TYR A 74 -4.73 35.14 -7.91
C TYR A 74 -3.47 34.35 -8.25
N VAL A 75 -3.16 34.22 -9.53
CA VAL A 75 -2.24 33.22 -10.10
C VAL A 75 -0.83 33.77 -10.27
N GLU A 76 -0.48 34.84 -9.53
CA GLU A 76 0.85 35.46 -9.67
C GLU A 76 1.99 34.50 -9.33
N ASP A 77 1.75 33.58 -8.36
CA ASP A 77 2.70 32.58 -7.89
C ASP A 77 2.54 31.19 -8.56
N TRP A 78 1.62 31.01 -9.52
CA TRP A 78 1.31 29.71 -10.10
C TRP A 78 2.54 28.99 -10.69
N TYR A 79 3.39 29.74 -11.39
CA TYR A 79 4.59 29.17 -11.98
C TYR A 79 5.56 28.67 -10.89
N SER A 80 5.67 29.41 -9.79
CA SER A 80 6.50 29.02 -8.64
C SER A 80 5.98 27.75 -7.97
N VAL A 81 4.66 27.65 -7.75
CA VAL A 81 4.02 26.44 -7.20
C VAL A 81 4.22 25.25 -8.15
N GLY A 82 3.99 25.43 -9.45
CA GLY A 82 4.18 24.36 -10.43
C GLY A 82 5.62 23.87 -10.49
N LEU A 83 6.59 24.78 -10.45
CA LEU A 83 8.01 24.44 -10.46
C LEU A 83 8.43 23.75 -9.16
N HIS A 84 7.90 24.20 -8.00
CA HIS A 84 8.12 23.53 -6.71
C HIS A 84 7.62 22.08 -6.75
N VAL A 85 6.34 21.88 -7.14
CA VAL A 85 5.72 20.56 -7.23
C VAL A 85 6.48 19.65 -8.21
N PHE A 86 6.89 20.21 -9.36
CA PHE A 86 7.68 19.45 -10.33
C PHE A 86 9.01 18.98 -9.73
N ASN A 87 9.78 19.87 -9.10
CA ASN A 87 11.08 19.53 -8.52
C ASN A 87 10.97 18.61 -7.30
N ALA A 88 9.90 18.74 -6.52
CA ALA A 88 9.68 17.93 -5.31
C ALA A 88 9.24 16.50 -5.64
N PHE A 89 8.40 16.31 -6.67
CA PHE A 89 7.69 15.04 -6.85
C PHE A 89 7.95 14.32 -8.18
N HIS A 90 8.34 15.04 -9.24
CA HIS A 90 8.51 14.41 -10.56
C HIS A 90 9.58 13.32 -10.55
N GLY A 91 9.21 12.11 -10.98
CA GLY A 91 10.07 10.93 -11.02
C GLY A 91 10.38 10.29 -9.66
N ARG A 92 9.81 10.79 -8.54
CA ARG A 92 10.07 10.27 -7.19
C ARG A 92 8.97 9.33 -6.72
N LYS A 93 9.32 8.45 -5.77
CA LYS A 93 8.33 7.71 -4.99
C LYS A 93 7.63 8.66 -4.02
N VAL A 94 6.31 8.57 -3.99
CA VAL A 94 5.45 9.41 -3.16
C VAL A 94 4.48 8.56 -2.36
N LYS A 95 4.27 8.97 -1.11
CA LYS A 95 3.18 8.50 -0.26
C LYS A 95 2.03 9.48 -0.42
N VAL A 96 0.85 8.98 -0.76
CA VAL A 96 -0.36 9.78 -0.96
C VAL A 96 -1.42 9.38 0.05
N ILE A 97 -1.96 10.36 0.77
CA ILE A 97 -3.09 10.19 1.69
C ILE A 97 -4.19 11.12 1.21
N PHE A 98 -5.39 10.60 1.00
CA PHE A 98 -6.55 11.40 0.59
C PHE A 98 -7.35 11.87 1.81
N ASP A 99 -7.92 13.08 1.74
CA ASP A 99 -8.74 13.62 2.82
C ASP A 99 -9.97 12.76 3.13
N ASP A 100 -10.49 12.05 2.13
CA ASP A 100 -11.65 11.16 2.28
C ASP A 100 -11.29 9.78 2.83
N ASP A 101 -10.01 9.42 2.84
CA ASP A 101 -9.49 8.13 3.34
C ASP A 101 -8.21 8.35 4.17
N PRO A 102 -8.33 9.02 5.33
CA PRO A 102 -7.19 9.43 6.13
C PRO A 102 -6.49 8.28 6.86
N ASP A 103 -7.10 7.10 6.91
CA ASP A 103 -6.55 5.92 7.59
C ASP A 103 -5.64 5.07 6.68
N HIS A 104 -5.65 5.37 5.37
CA HIS A 104 -4.87 4.64 4.39
C HIS A 104 -3.95 5.56 3.57
N TYR A 105 -2.93 4.96 2.99
CA TYR A 105 -2.08 5.64 2.02
C TYR A 105 -1.78 4.77 0.80
N TYR A 106 -1.46 5.42 -0.29
CA TYR A 106 -0.95 4.81 -1.51
C TYR A 106 0.54 5.12 -1.66
N LEU A 107 1.28 4.18 -2.24
CA LEU A 107 2.69 4.35 -2.53
C LEU A 107 2.92 4.17 -4.04
N GLY A 108 3.60 5.11 -4.68
CA GLY A 108 3.82 5.02 -6.12
C GLY A 108 4.84 6.03 -6.63
N ARG A 109 5.09 5.99 -7.92
CA ARG A 109 6.00 6.93 -8.59
C ARG A 109 5.22 8.01 -9.31
N ALA A 110 5.51 9.26 -8.97
CA ALA A 110 4.80 10.41 -9.51
C ALA A 110 5.43 10.92 -10.82
N VAL A 111 4.56 11.28 -11.74
CA VAL A 111 4.87 12.04 -12.96
C VAL A 111 4.05 13.30 -12.94
N VAL A 112 4.72 14.44 -12.91
CA VAL A 112 4.08 15.75 -12.88
C VAL A 112 4.07 16.32 -14.30
N SER A 113 2.90 16.81 -14.76
CA SER A 113 2.76 17.47 -16.06
C SER A 113 3.27 18.91 -16.01
N ASP A 114 3.41 19.52 -17.18
CA ASP A 114 3.71 20.94 -17.26
C ASP A 114 2.58 21.78 -16.63
N PRO A 115 2.91 22.79 -15.80
CA PRO A 115 1.93 23.69 -15.23
C PRO A 115 1.31 24.56 -16.34
N LYS A 116 -0.01 24.56 -16.44
CA LYS A 116 -0.76 25.34 -17.41
C LYS A 116 -1.44 26.52 -16.74
N ARG A 117 -1.49 27.66 -17.41
CA ARG A 117 -2.21 28.85 -16.95
C ARG A 117 -3.29 29.25 -17.96
N ILE A 118 -4.53 29.33 -17.49
CA ILE A 118 -5.67 29.78 -18.28
C ILE A 118 -6.31 30.97 -17.57
N ARG A 119 -6.01 32.19 -18.03
CA ARG A 119 -6.52 33.45 -17.47
C ARG A 119 -6.38 33.54 -15.94
N THR A 120 -7.45 33.17 -15.19
CA THR A 120 -7.55 33.23 -13.72
C THR A 120 -7.36 31.88 -13.04
N ALA A 121 -7.05 30.83 -13.78
CA ALA A 121 -6.85 29.49 -13.24
C ALA A 121 -5.48 28.92 -13.64
N GLY A 122 -4.81 28.31 -12.70
CA GLY A 122 -3.66 27.45 -12.95
C GLY A 122 -4.07 25.99 -12.84
N THR A 123 -3.59 25.12 -13.73
CA THR A 123 -3.86 23.68 -13.70
C THR A 123 -2.57 22.88 -13.81
N LEU A 124 -2.51 21.79 -13.07
CA LEU A 124 -1.41 20.84 -13.02
C LEU A 124 -1.95 19.43 -12.84
N THR A 125 -1.38 18.45 -13.53
CA THR A 125 -1.74 17.05 -13.33
C THR A 125 -0.58 16.28 -12.74
N ILE A 126 -0.84 15.53 -11.68
CA ILE A 126 0.09 14.55 -11.11
C ILE A 126 -0.49 13.17 -11.38
N THR A 127 0.23 12.36 -12.13
CA THR A 127 -0.12 10.96 -12.36
C THR A 127 0.85 10.08 -11.57
N ILE A 128 0.33 9.15 -10.79
CA ILE A 128 1.12 8.28 -9.93
C ILE A 128 0.85 6.83 -10.33
N ASP A 129 1.90 6.13 -10.72
CA ASP A 129 1.90 4.69 -10.89
C ASP A 129 2.11 4.07 -9.51
N ALA A 130 1.00 3.65 -8.89
CA ALA A 130 0.94 3.23 -7.51
C ALA A 130 0.84 1.70 -7.38
N ASP A 131 1.35 1.19 -6.27
CA ASP A 131 1.19 -0.20 -5.89
C ASP A 131 -0.29 -0.60 -5.88
N PRO A 132 -0.63 -1.88 -6.11
CA PRO A 132 -2.03 -2.31 -6.23
C PRO A 132 -2.82 -2.14 -4.93
N PHE A 133 -2.18 -2.26 -3.79
CA PHE A 133 -2.81 -2.16 -2.48
C PHE A 133 -2.72 -0.73 -1.92
N ARG A 134 -3.74 -0.33 -1.17
CA ARG A 134 -3.63 0.79 -0.23
C ARG A 134 -3.22 0.21 1.13
N TYR A 135 -2.37 0.92 1.82
CA TYR A 135 -1.75 0.48 3.07
C TYR A 135 -2.37 1.19 4.25
N ASN A 136 -2.63 0.49 5.34
CA ASN A 136 -3.03 1.11 6.60
C ASN A 136 -1.90 2.03 7.09
N ILE A 137 -2.24 3.23 7.57
CA ILE A 137 -1.25 4.16 8.14
C ILE A 137 -0.62 3.57 9.39
N GLN A 138 -1.44 2.96 10.24
CA GLN A 138 -0.97 2.30 11.44
C GLN A 138 -0.53 0.87 11.13
N GLU A 139 0.53 0.45 11.79
CA GLU A 139 0.97 -0.93 11.81
C GLU A 139 0.14 -1.74 12.79
N THR A 140 -0.24 -2.96 12.43
CA THR A 140 -0.89 -3.89 13.35
C THR A 140 0.18 -4.50 14.24
N VAL A 141 0.01 -4.33 15.55
CA VAL A 141 0.93 -4.81 16.58
C VAL A 141 0.20 -5.77 17.50
N VAL A 142 0.59 -7.03 17.47
CA VAL A 142 -0.03 -8.11 18.26
C VAL A 142 0.95 -8.60 19.30
N PRO A 143 0.75 -8.28 20.59
CA PRO A 143 1.51 -8.88 21.67
C PRO A 143 1.02 -10.31 21.92
N LEU A 144 1.94 -11.25 22.04
CA LEU A 144 1.67 -12.66 22.26
C LEU A 144 2.30 -13.12 23.58
N THR A 145 1.59 -13.99 24.29
CA THR A 145 2.07 -14.59 25.52
C THR A 145 1.74 -16.08 25.49
N GLY A 146 2.73 -16.91 25.73
CA GLY A 146 2.60 -18.36 25.76
C GLY A 146 2.67 -18.96 27.16
N GLN A 147 2.35 -20.23 27.23
CA GLN A 147 2.53 -21.04 28.43
C GLN A 147 3.72 -22.00 28.24
N SER A 148 4.55 -22.15 29.26
CA SER A 148 5.70 -23.07 29.22
C SER A 148 6.62 -22.86 28.01
N GLU A 149 6.90 -21.61 27.66
CA GLU A 149 7.75 -21.22 26.54
C GLU A 149 7.23 -21.69 25.15
N VAL A 150 5.92 -21.91 25.02
CA VAL A 150 5.25 -22.21 23.76
C VAL A 150 4.15 -21.19 23.52
N ILE A 151 4.18 -20.52 22.38
CA ILE A 151 3.17 -19.59 21.91
C ILE A 151 2.50 -20.21 20.70
N GLU A 152 1.22 -20.52 20.78
CA GLU A 152 0.37 -20.84 19.65
C GLU A 152 -0.45 -19.60 19.32
N ALA A 153 -0.37 -19.13 18.09
CA ALA A 153 -0.99 -17.89 17.67
C ALA A 153 -1.78 -18.04 16.38
N GLU A 154 -2.92 -17.38 16.37
CA GLU A 154 -3.77 -17.19 15.20
C GLU A 154 -3.90 -15.69 14.95
N ILE A 155 -3.43 -15.20 13.78
CA ILE A 155 -3.47 -13.79 13.43
C ILE A 155 -4.27 -13.64 12.15
N GLN A 156 -5.24 -12.72 12.17
CA GLN A 156 -5.98 -12.31 10.99
C GLN A 156 -5.16 -11.29 10.21
N ASN A 157 -5.15 -11.43 8.89
CA ASN A 157 -4.58 -10.47 7.97
C ASN A 157 -5.61 -10.13 6.88
N ASP A 158 -5.60 -8.89 6.47
CA ASP A 158 -6.40 -8.42 5.35
C ASP A 158 -5.86 -8.97 4.01
N ARG A 159 -6.40 -8.46 2.92
CA ARG A 159 -6.15 -8.98 1.57
C ARG A 159 -4.70 -8.97 1.10
N MET A 160 -3.90 -8.02 1.58
CA MET A 160 -2.51 -7.88 1.11
C MET A 160 -1.59 -8.91 1.77
N PRO A 161 -0.93 -9.81 1.01
CA PRO A 161 0.10 -10.67 1.57
C PRO A 161 1.23 -9.82 2.19
N THR A 162 1.63 -10.14 3.42
CA THR A 162 2.65 -9.38 4.14
C THR A 162 3.61 -10.27 4.90
N ILE A 163 4.88 -9.87 5.00
CA ILE A 163 5.88 -10.54 5.82
C ILE A 163 5.93 -9.84 7.17
N PRO A 164 5.55 -10.52 8.27
CA PRO A 164 5.59 -9.92 9.59
C PRO A 164 7.02 -9.75 10.12
N THR A 165 7.20 -8.75 10.98
CA THR A 165 8.37 -8.64 11.85
C THR A 165 8.01 -9.26 13.20
N ILE A 166 8.74 -10.30 13.61
CA ILE A 166 8.53 -11.02 14.86
C ILE A 166 9.66 -10.65 15.82
N ASN A 167 9.30 -9.98 16.90
CA ASN A 167 10.22 -9.63 17.97
C ASN A 167 10.14 -10.66 19.10
N VAL A 168 11.27 -11.21 19.50
CA VAL A 168 11.40 -12.18 20.57
C VAL A 168 12.50 -11.79 21.56
N PRO A 169 12.38 -12.09 22.87
CA PRO A 169 13.37 -11.68 23.87
C PRO A 169 14.66 -12.49 23.81
N ASN A 170 14.61 -13.70 23.27
CA ASN A 170 15.73 -14.66 23.23
C ASN A 170 15.65 -15.50 21.96
N GLY A 171 16.73 -16.26 21.68
CA GLY A 171 16.73 -17.21 20.56
C GLY A 171 15.67 -18.29 20.75
N CYS A 172 14.86 -18.54 19.74
CA CYS A 172 13.75 -19.49 19.75
C CYS A 172 13.46 -20.03 18.35
N GLU A 173 12.47 -20.90 18.23
CA GLU A 173 12.07 -21.52 16.97
C GLU A 173 10.65 -21.04 16.58
N LEU A 174 10.49 -20.57 15.34
CA LEU A 174 9.19 -20.32 14.71
C LEU A 174 8.83 -21.51 13.82
N ILE A 175 7.63 -22.03 13.97
CA ILE A 175 7.04 -23.03 13.07
C ILE A 175 5.86 -22.40 12.35
N TYR A 176 5.98 -22.26 11.02
CA TYR A 176 4.96 -21.71 10.13
C TYR A 176 4.76 -22.64 8.93
N GLU A 177 3.52 -23.04 8.65
CA GLU A 177 3.18 -24.00 7.57
C GLU A 177 4.03 -25.29 7.58
N GLY A 178 4.38 -25.78 8.80
CA GLY A 178 5.18 -27.00 8.96
C GLY A 178 6.69 -26.81 8.71
N VAL A 179 7.14 -25.59 8.44
CA VAL A 179 8.56 -25.24 8.28
C VAL A 179 9.07 -24.57 9.55
N SER A 180 10.24 -25.01 10.02
CA SER A 180 10.90 -24.43 11.21
C SER A 180 11.95 -23.39 10.82
N TYR A 181 11.91 -22.24 11.49
CA TYR A 181 12.84 -21.13 11.35
C TYR A 181 13.46 -20.76 12.67
N ASN A 182 14.78 -20.58 12.71
CA ASN A 182 15.46 -20.10 13.91
C ASN A 182 15.36 -18.57 14.01
N LEU A 183 14.82 -18.09 15.13
CA LEU A 183 14.78 -16.68 15.48
C LEU A 183 15.92 -16.32 16.42
N THR A 184 16.42 -15.10 16.30
CA THR A 184 17.38 -14.50 17.24
C THR A 184 16.70 -13.47 18.12
N ALA A 185 17.27 -13.15 19.27
CA ALA A 185 16.75 -12.09 20.13
C ALA A 185 16.62 -10.77 19.36
N GLY A 186 15.49 -10.10 19.50
CA GLY A 186 15.14 -8.87 18.78
C GLY A 186 14.21 -9.11 17.58
N ASP A 187 14.29 -8.21 16.60
CA ASP A 187 13.42 -8.22 15.41
C ASP A 187 13.92 -9.23 14.35
N ASN A 188 13.02 -10.09 13.91
CA ASN A 188 13.25 -11.09 12.87
C ASN A 188 12.25 -10.89 11.73
N VAL A 189 12.75 -10.89 10.49
CA VAL A 189 11.96 -10.86 9.26
C VAL A 189 12.28 -12.11 8.47
N ILE A 190 11.33 -13.02 8.35
CA ILE A 190 11.50 -14.33 7.71
C ILE A 190 10.78 -14.32 6.36
N PRO A 191 11.50 -14.34 5.22
CA PRO A 191 10.87 -14.28 3.88
C PRO A 191 9.89 -15.43 3.61
N GLY A 192 10.09 -16.59 4.25
CA GLY A 192 9.18 -17.74 4.13
C GLY A 192 7.95 -17.69 5.04
N CYS A 193 7.84 -16.70 5.94
CA CYS A 193 6.66 -16.49 6.77
C CYS A 193 5.84 -15.34 6.17
N VAL A 194 4.93 -15.68 5.26
CA VAL A 194 4.07 -14.70 4.57
C VAL A 194 2.65 -14.85 5.08
N PHE A 195 2.14 -13.85 5.78
CA PHE A 195 0.72 -13.80 6.15
C PHE A 195 -0.12 -13.53 4.91
N THR A 196 -1.02 -14.47 4.61
CA THR A 196 -2.00 -14.38 3.52
C THR A 196 -3.33 -13.87 4.05
N GLU A 197 -4.31 -13.61 3.17
CA GLU A 197 -5.66 -13.21 3.53
C GLU A 197 -6.31 -14.24 4.47
N GLY A 198 -6.90 -13.77 5.56
CA GLY A 198 -7.57 -14.61 6.56
C GLY A 198 -6.68 -15.00 7.74
N THR A 199 -6.89 -16.19 8.27
CA THR A 199 -6.24 -16.68 9.49
C THR A 199 -4.87 -17.27 9.17
N ASN A 200 -3.84 -16.77 9.86
CA ASN A 200 -2.47 -17.27 9.80
C ASN A 200 -2.10 -17.89 11.14
N GLU A 201 -1.84 -19.19 11.12
CA GLU A 201 -1.50 -19.98 12.32
C GLU A 201 0.00 -20.24 12.38
N PHE A 202 0.61 -20.06 13.54
CA PHE A 202 2.01 -20.39 13.76
C PHE A 202 2.31 -20.69 15.23
N THR A 203 3.44 -21.35 15.46
CA THR A 203 3.91 -21.68 16.81
C THR A 203 5.31 -21.13 17.03
N ILE A 204 5.56 -20.50 18.18
CA ILE A 204 6.90 -20.12 18.62
C ILE A 204 7.27 -20.99 19.83
N ARG A 205 8.43 -21.64 19.79
CA ARG A 205 8.95 -22.49 20.87
C ARG A 205 10.26 -21.93 21.41
N GLY A 206 10.38 -21.88 22.73
CA GLY A 206 11.56 -21.35 23.42
C GLY A 206 11.44 -19.88 23.81
N ALA A 207 10.24 -19.28 23.69
CA ALA A 207 9.96 -17.94 24.18
C ALA A 207 8.60 -17.88 24.88
N ALA A 208 8.54 -17.19 26.01
CA ALA A 208 7.30 -16.97 26.76
C ALA A 208 6.49 -15.78 26.22
N THR A 209 7.13 -14.86 25.53
CA THR A 209 6.50 -13.67 24.94
C THR A 209 7.07 -13.40 23.56
N ALA A 210 6.22 -12.84 22.68
CA ALA A 210 6.64 -12.33 21.37
C ALA A 210 5.78 -11.13 21.01
N THR A 211 6.24 -10.33 20.07
CA THR A 211 5.43 -9.25 19.47
C THR A 211 5.51 -9.39 17.96
N VAL A 212 4.36 -9.48 17.32
CA VAL A 212 4.26 -9.54 15.86
C VAL A 212 3.79 -8.19 15.35
N ARG A 213 4.51 -7.64 14.37
CA ARG A 213 4.17 -6.36 13.72
C ARG A 213 4.10 -6.57 12.22
N PHE A 214 3.05 -6.09 11.61
CA PHE A 214 2.88 -6.13 10.17
C PHE A 214 1.97 -5.00 9.71
N ARG A 215 2.01 -4.72 8.44
CA ARG A 215 1.17 -3.69 7.84
C ARG A 215 0.14 -4.34 6.94
N GLU A 216 -1.11 -4.13 7.27
CA GLU A 216 -2.24 -4.58 6.48
C GLU A 216 -2.48 -3.62 5.30
N GLY A 217 -3.13 -4.16 4.28
CA GLY A 217 -3.55 -3.40 3.12
C GLY A 217 -4.68 -4.09 2.38
N CYS A 218 -5.45 -3.29 1.63
CA CYS A 218 -6.56 -3.78 0.83
C CYS A 218 -6.54 -3.17 -0.59
N LEU A 219 -7.30 -3.76 -1.52
CA LEU A 219 -7.42 -3.29 -2.90
C LEU A 219 -8.26 -2.02 -3.03
#